data_7343c108d6a02d800023a484bf965c0a
#
_entry.id   7343c108d6a02d800023a484bf965c0a
#
_cell.length_a   1.000
_cell.length_b   1.000
_cell.length_c   1.000
_cell.angle_alpha   90.00
_cell.angle_beta   90.00
_cell.angle_gamma   90.00
#
_symmetry.space_group_name_H-M   'P 1'
#
loop_
_entity.id
_entity.type
_entity.pdbx_description
1 polymer ?
#
loop_
_entity_poly.entity_id
_entity_poly.type
_entity_poly.pdbx_seq_one_letter_code
_entity_poly.pdbx_strand_id
1 'polypeptide(L)'
;MKHLNHVFLLFVFAFSLFSCGNKNDKKEYNKEEAQVETDTTMAQKTEADELSDSPRHHEWVTLSHGEREFQAFVAYPETNEATKSVIVIHENRGLNDWARLFADKLAEAGYLVIAPDLISNTQGKRRTTDFENPDAARDAIYALDPEQVTADLDVAFNYIKEDSASTGEVAVVGFCWGGSQTFKYAINNQEISSAHVFYGTGPEEASAIANISAPIYGYYGGDDNRVNSTIEASEKMMEDAGKTYKYEIYEGAGHAFMRSGHQPEAEKPNKEAHDKAWKRLKDLLK
;
A
#
# COMPACT_ATOMS: atom_id res chain seq x y z
N MET A 1 -56.08 -4.65 31.32
CA MET A 1 -56.50 -3.98 32.57
C MET A 1 -55.32 -3.24 33.16
N LYS A 2 -55.55 -1.97 33.50
CA LYS A 2 -54.72 -0.98 34.25
C LYS A 2 -53.57 -0.33 33.42
N HIS A 3 -53.76 0.82 32.82
CA HIS A 3 -53.79 2.22 33.30
C HIS A 3 -52.39 2.69 33.74
N LEU A 4 -51.78 3.61 32.96
CA LEU A 4 -51.90 5.07 32.92
C LEU A 4 -50.96 5.75 33.94
N ASN A 5 -50.06 6.58 33.55
CA ASN A 5 -50.09 8.00 33.86
C ASN A 5 -48.91 8.80 33.20
N HIS A 6 -49.33 9.88 32.55
CA HIS A 6 -48.54 10.99 32.07
C HIS A 6 -48.11 11.91 33.20
N VAL A 7 -46.94 12.49 33.14
CA VAL A 7 -46.68 13.79 33.78
C VAL A 7 -45.93 14.69 32.82
N PHE A 8 -46.63 15.77 32.39
CA PHE A 8 -46.11 16.92 31.70
C PHE A 8 -45.61 17.91 32.75
N LEU A 9 -44.40 18.46 32.61
CA LEU A 9 -43.98 19.61 33.40
C LEU A 9 -43.50 20.74 32.43
N LEU A 10 -44.38 21.76 32.33
CA LEU A 10 -44.11 23.05 31.71
C LEU A 10 -43.29 23.91 32.69
N PHE A 11 -42.20 24.49 32.24
CA PHE A 11 -41.60 25.65 32.92
C PHE A 11 -41.66 26.89 32.02
N VAL A 12 -42.48 27.82 32.51
CA VAL A 12 -42.57 29.21 32.02
C VAL A 12 -41.48 30.00 32.73
N PHE A 13 -40.68 30.78 31.99
CA PHE A 13 -39.84 31.80 32.59
C PHE A 13 -40.09 33.18 31.96
N ALA A 14 -40.33 34.10 32.85
CA ALA A 14 -40.84 35.43 32.62
C ALA A 14 -39.74 36.42 32.14
N PHE A 15 -40.16 37.30 31.26
CA PHE A 15 -39.47 38.52 30.87
C PHE A 15 -39.40 39.54 32.00
N SER A 16 -38.25 40.14 32.23
CA SER A 16 -38.12 41.42 32.92
C SER A 16 -37.29 42.39 32.10
N LEU A 17 -37.99 43.36 31.60
CA LEU A 17 -37.46 44.59 31.00
C LEU A 17 -36.99 45.53 32.11
N PHE A 18 -35.79 46.06 32.00
CA PHE A 18 -35.43 47.32 32.68
C PHE A 18 -34.79 48.29 31.69
N SER A 19 -35.32 49.49 31.72
CA SER A 19 -35.06 50.62 30.84
C SER A 19 -34.11 51.62 31.47
N CYS A 20 -33.44 52.38 30.61
CA CYS A 20 -32.89 53.73 30.72
C CYS A 20 -31.67 54.06 31.59
N GLY A 21 -30.69 54.67 30.90
CA GLY A 21 -29.63 55.47 31.51
C GLY A 21 -28.61 55.95 30.48
N ASN A 22 -28.93 57.13 29.86
CA ASN A 22 -28.07 57.87 28.95
C ASN A 22 -26.91 58.54 29.68
N LYS A 23 -25.63 58.34 29.27
CA LYS A 23 -24.57 59.35 29.39
C LYS A 23 -23.51 59.15 28.33
N ASN A 24 -23.32 60.20 27.54
CA ASN A 24 -22.22 60.35 26.57
C ASN A 24 -20.85 60.30 27.27
N ASP A 25 -20.00 59.43 26.81
CA ASP A 25 -18.55 59.60 26.91
C ASP A 25 -17.92 59.14 25.61
N LYS A 26 -17.32 60.08 24.90
CA LYS A 26 -16.50 59.88 23.73
C LYS A 26 -15.22 59.15 24.21
N LYS A 27 -15.02 57.90 23.82
CA LYS A 27 -13.73 57.25 23.82
C LYS A 27 -13.30 57.02 22.38
N GLU A 28 -12.14 57.56 22.07
CA GLU A 28 -11.38 57.31 20.84
C GLU A 28 -11.23 55.81 20.59
N TYR A 29 -11.66 55.37 19.40
CA TYR A 29 -11.34 54.06 18.89
C TYR A 29 -9.91 54.06 18.35
N ASN A 30 -8.99 53.54 19.12
CA ASN A 30 -7.72 53.04 18.56
C ASN A 30 -8.05 51.86 17.64
N LYS A 31 -7.76 52.07 16.37
CA LYS A 31 -7.75 51.02 15.35
C LYS A 31 -6.53 50.17 15.64
N GLU A 32 -6.67 49.13 16.45
CA GLU A 32 -5.78 47.98 16.45
C GLU A 32 -6.13 47.19 15.19
N GLU A 33 -5.25 47.25 14.21
CA GLU A 33 -5.26 46.33 13.07
C GLU A 33 -5.06 44.92 13.61
N ALA A 34 -6.15 44.16 13.69
CA ALA A 34 -6.08 42.72 13.86
C ALA A 34 -5.34 42.17 12.63
N GLN A 35 -4.06 41.83 12.80
CA GLN A 35 -3.36 40.96 11.88
C GLN A 35 -4.13 39.64 11.89
N VAL A 36 -4.88 39.40 10.85
CA VAL A 36 -5.35 38.07 10.50
C VAL A 36 -4.11 37.30 10.10
N GLU A 37 -3.52 36.57 11.08
CA GLU A 37 -2.62 35.49 10.76
C GLU A 37 -3.43 34.51 9.91
N THR A 38 -3.24 34.56 8.61
CA THR A 38 -3.63 33.48 7.72
C THR A 38 -2.75 32.29 8.08
N ASP A 39 -3.26 31.49 9.01
CA ASP A 39 -2.74 30.12 9.23
C ASP A 39 -2.99 29.36 7.92
N THR A 40 -1.99 29.45 7.06
CA THR A 40 -1.91 28.65 5.85
C THR A 40 -1.44 27.27 6.30
N THR A 41 -2.36 26.51 6.90
CA THR A 41 -2.21 25.06 7.01
C THR A 41 -2.11 24.56 5.57
N MET A 42 -0.89 24.34 5.12
CA MET A 42 -0.64 23.71 3.82
C MET A 42 -1.39 22.38 3.86
N ALA A 43 -2.40 22.24 3.03
CA ALA A 43 -3.14 20.99 2.91
C ALA A 43 -2.12 19.88 2.63
N GLN A 44 -2.15 18.84 3.47
CA GLN A 44 -1.24 17.72 3.37
C GLN A 44 -1.45 17.02 2.02
N LYS A 45 -0.35 16.79 1.28
CA LYS A 45 -0.42 16.07 0.02
C LYS A 45 -0.89 14.63 0.24
N THR A 46 -1.83 14.20 -0.59
CA THR A 46 -2.25 12.79 -0.65
C THR A 46 -1.27 11.98 -1.49
N GLU A 47 -1.34 10.63 -1.41
CA GLU A 47 -0.56 9.76 -2.30
C GLU A 47 -0.85 10.03 -3.79
N ALA A 48 -2.09 10.39 -4.13
CA ALA A 48 -2.48 10.78 -5.47
C ALA A 48 -1.80 12.09 -5.90
N ASP A 49 -1.69 13.07 -5.01
CA ASP A 49 -0.98 14.33 -5.28
C ASP A 49 0.52 14.10 -5.46
N GLU A 50 1.14 13.30 -4.59
CA GLU A 50 2.56 12.95 -4.71
C GLU A 50 2.85 12.24 -6.04
N LEU A 51 1.98 11.30 -6.43
CA LEU A 51 2.11 10.57 -7.70
C LEU A 51 1.91 11.48 -8.91
N SER A 52 0.97 12.44 -8.83
CA SER A 52 0.73 13.44 -9.89
C SER A 52 1.87 14.42 -10.07
N ASP A 53 2.58 14.73 -9.00
CA ASP A 53 3.73 15.64 -8.99
C ASP A 53 5.05 14.92 -9.35
N SER A 54 5.03 13.61 -9.55
CA SER A 54 6.22 12.84 -9.93
C SER A 54 6.75 13.29 -11.30
N PRO A 55 8.05 13.55 -11.45
CA PRO A 55 8.66 13.88 -12.74
C PRO A 55 8.87 12.66 -13.65
N ARG A 56 8.69 11.45 -13.11
CA ARG A 56 8.97 10.20 -13.81
C ARG A 56 7.87 9.86 -14.82
N HIS A 57 8.27 9.19 -15.90
CA HIS A 57 7.34 8.68 -16.88
C HIS A 57 6.53 7.50 -16.32
N HIS A 58 5.21 7.61 -16.43
CA HIS A 58 4.26 6.56 -16.02
C HIS A 58 3.42 6.13 -17.21
N GLU A 59 3.17 4.83 -17.31
CA GLU A 59 2.27 4.27 -18.32
C GLU A 59 1.25 3.32 -17.68
N TRP A 60 0.08 3.26 -18.30
CA TRP A 60 -0.86 2.18 -18.11
C TRP A 60 -0.84 1.30 -19.35
N VAL A 61 -0.46 0.05 -19.16
CA VAL A 61 -0.43 -0.94 -20.24
C VAL A 61 -1.54 -1.95 -20.06
N THR A 62 -2.06 -2.48 -21.16
CA THR A 62 -3.00 -3.60 -21.16
C THR A 62 -2.22 -4.86 -21.53
N LEU A 63 -2.25 -5.83 -20.63
CA LEU A 63 -1.62 -7.12 -20.78
C LEU A 63 -2.70 -8.20 -20.95
N SER A 64 -2.37 -9.34 -21.57
CA SER A 64 -3.35 -10.40 -21.82
C SER A 64 -2.72 -11.79 -21.87
N HIS A 65 -3.52 -12.77 -21.45
CA HIS A 65 -3.30 -14.19 -21.73
C HIS A 65 -4.64 -14.91 -21.92
N GLY A 66 -4.72 -15.74 -22.95
CA GLY A 66 -6.01 -16.33 -23.36
C GLY A 66 -7.07 -15.26 -23.61
N GLU A 67 -8.21 -15.36 -22.93
CA GLU A 67 -9.29 -14.37 -22.99
C GLU A 67 -9.19 -13.31 -21.88
N ARG A 68 -8.24 -13.42 -20.97
CA ARG A 68 -8.03 -12.49 -19.86
C ARG A 68 -7.24 -11.28 -20.34
N GLU A 69 -7.79 -10.09 -20.16
CA GLU A 69 -7.07 -8.80 -20.25
C GLU A 69 -7.01 -8.15 -18.88
N PHE A 70 -5.90 -7.53 -18.54
CA PHE A 70 -5.74 -6.78 -17.30
C PHE A 70 -4.86 -5.55 -17.50
N GLN A 71 -4.97 -4.60 -16.58
CA GLN A 71 -4.18 -3.38 -16.60
C GLN A 71 -2.94 -3.53 -15.71
N ALA A 72 -1.85 -2.91 -16.10
CA ALA A 72 -0.68 -2.76 -15.24
C ALA A 72 -0.15 -1.32 -15.32
N PHE A 73 0.34 -0.81 -14.20
CA PHE A 73 1.00 0.48 -14.09
C PHE A 73 2.50 0.28 -14.20
N VAL A 74 3.15 1.01 -15.11
CA VAL A 74 4.61 0.98 -15.30
C VAL A 74 5.17 2.33 -14.91
N ALA A 75 6.25 2.32 -14.13
CA ALA A 75 7.02 3.52 -13.77
C ALA A 75 8.47 3.36 -14.21
N TYR A 76 8.95 4.33 -14.96
CA TYR A 76 10.30 4.34 -15.53
C TYR A 76 11.24 5.18 -14.68
N PRO A 77 12.49 4.70 -14.42
CA PRO A 77 13.49 5.50 -13.72
C PRO A 77 14.01 6.65 -14.60
N GLU A 78 14.51 7.69 -13.96
CA GLU A 78 15.09 8.85 -14.64
C GLU A 78 16.53 8.56 -15.12
N THR A 79 16.69 7.59 -16.01
CA THR A 79 17.96 7.18 -16.60
C THR A 79 17.79 6.77 -18.05
N ASN A 80 18.87 6.82 -18.82
CA ASN A 80 18.92 6.31 -20.19
C ASN A 80 19.58 4.91 -20.28
N GLU A 81 19.96 4.35 -19.15
CA GLU A 81 20.57 3.02 -19.08
C GLU A 81 19.52 1.98 -18.68
N ALA A 82 19.69 0.75 -19.18
CA ALA A 82 18.86 -0.36 -18.74
C ALA A 82 19.10 -0.66 -17.25
N THR A 83 18.03 -0.89 -16.49
CA THR A 83 18.07 -1.13 -15.05
C THR A 83 17.42 -2.46 -14.68
N LYS A 84 17.65 -2.93 -13.45
CA LYS A 84 16.89 -4.04 -12.91
C LYS A 84 15.42 -3.70 -12.83
N SER A 85 14.57 -4.69 -13.02
CA SER A 85 13.13 -4.53 -12.98
C SER A 85 12.53 -5.06 -11.71
N VAL A 86 11.41 -4.49 -11.28
CA VAL A 86 10.67 -4.90 -10.09
C VAL A 86 9.18 -5.05 -10.41
N ILE A 87 8.61 -6.21 -10.08
CA ILE A 87 7.16 -6.39 -10.04
C ILE A 87 6.67 -6.02 -8.64
N VAL A 88 5.69 -5.13 -8.55
CA VAL A 88 5.04 -4.74 -7.30
C VAL A 88 3.66 -5.38 -7.21
N ILE A 89 3.44 -6.26 -6.23
CA ILE A 89 2.14 -6.90 -5.98
C ILE A 89 1.44 -6.16 -4.82
N HIS A 90 0.31 -5.55 -5.15
CA HIS A 90 -0.47 -4.70 -4.24
C HIS A 90 -1.04 -5.45 -3.02
N GLU A 91 -1.49 -4.68 -2.02
CA GLU A 91 -2.22 -5.20 -0.85
C GLU A 91 -3.63 -5.71 -1.24
N ASN A 92 -4.40 -6.17 -0.24
CA ASN A 92 -5.79 -6.60 -0.41
C ASN A 92 -6.79 -5.45 -0.71
N ARG A 93 -6.30 -4.30 -1.14
CA ARG A 93 -7.09 -3.14 -1.60
C ARG A 93 -6.87 -2.83 -3.08
N GLY A 94 -6.18 -3.72 -3.79
CA GLY A 94 -5.86 -3.55 -5.20
C GLY A 94 -4.77 -2.52 -5.46
N LEU A 95 -4.58 -2.17 -6.72
CA LEU A 95 -3.59 -1.21 -7.17
C LEU A 95 -4.09 0.23 -6.95
N ASN A 96 -4.20 0.62 -5.69
CA ASN A 96 -4.59 1.96 -5.24
C ASN A 96 -3.44 2.98 -5.38
N ASP A 97 -3.67 4.22 -4.96
CA ASP A 97 -2.70 5.32 -5.08
C ASP A 97 -1.41 5.02 -4.32
N TRP A 98 -1.50 4.46 -3.10
CA TRP A 98 -0.31 4.07 -2.34
C TRP A 98 0.55 3.03 -3.07
N ALA A 99 -0.05 1.99 -3.62
CA ALA A 99 0.68 0.93 -4.31
C ALA A 99 1.38 1.47 -5.59
N ARG A 100 0.73 2.39 -6.31
CA ARG A 100 1.33 3.07 -7.48
C ARG A 100 2.42 4.05 -7.06
N LEU A 101 2.22 4.79 -5.96
CA LEU A 101 3.25 5.66 -5.40
C LEU A 101 4.48 4.85 -4.95
N PHE A 102 4.28 3.68 -4.34
CA PHE A 102 5.40 2.80 -3.99
C PHE A 102 6.18 2.37 -5.25
N ALA A 103 5.49 2.03 -6.33
CA ALA A 103 6.13 1.72 -7.62
C ALA A 103 6.93 2.91 -8.16
N ASP A 104 6.37 4.12 -8.09
CA ASP A 104 7.05 5.36 -8.46
C ASP A 104 8.30 5.63 -7.59
N LYS A 105 8.23 5.38 -6.28
CA LYS A 105 9.39 5.52 -5.38
C LYS A 105 10.49 4.49 -5.64
N LEU A 106 10.16 3.30 -6.12
CA LEU A 106 11.17 2.36 -6.62
C LEU A 106 11.78 2.85 -7.93
N ALA A 107 11.01 3.46 -8.81
CA ALA A 107 11.55 4.07 -10.03
C ALA A 107 12.45 5.28 -9.70
N GLU A 108 12.12 6.09 -8.68
CA GLU A 108 13.02 7.11 -8.11
C GLU A 108 14.35 6.52 -7.62
N ALA A 109 14.30 5.30 -7.08
CA ALA A 109 15.49 4.59 -6.62
C ALA A 109 16.30 3.94 -7.76
N GLY A 110 15.85 4.05 -9.02
CA GLY A 110 16.57 3.63 -10.21
C GLY A 110 16.14 2.27 -10.79
N TYR A 111 14.94 1.77 -10.45
CA TYR A 111 14.41 0.50 -10.96
C TYR A 111 13.32 0.74 -12.00
N LEU A 112 13.25 -0.11 -13.03
CA LEU A 112 12.08 -0.20 -13.90
C LEU A 112 11.00 -1.00 -13.17
N VAL A 113 9.80 -0.44 -13.03
CA VAL A 113 8.78 -1.05 -12.16
C VAL A 113 7.48 -1.32 -12.92
N ILE A 114 6.91 -2.50 -12.72
CA ILE A 114 5.56 -2.83 -13.15
C ILE A 114 4.71 -3.26 -11.95
N ALA A 115 3.52 -2.68 -11.85
CA ALA A 115 2.53 -3.03 -10.84
C ALA A 115 1.23 -3.49 -11.53
N PRO A 116 1.00 -4.81 -11.65
CA PRO A 116 -0.23 -5.33 -12.23
C PRO A 116 -1.43 -5.04 -11.34
N ASP A 117 -2.53 -4.58 -11.93
CA ASP A 117 -3.84 -4.43 -11.29
C ASP A 117 -4.62 -5.74 -11.45
N LEU A 118 -4.39 -6.67 -10.52
CA LEU A 118 -4.86 -8.05 -10.60
C LEU A 118 -6.39 -8.18 -10.56
N ILE A 119 -7.12 -7.16 -10.10
CA ILE A 119 -8.59 -7.12 -10.15
C ILE A 119 -9.14 -6.25 -11.28
N SER A 120 -8.28 -5.67 -12.11
CA SER A 120 -8.73 -4.94 -13.29
C SER A 120 -9.47 -5.87 -14.28
N ASN A 121 -10.43 -5.31 -14.98
CA ASN A 121 -11.33 -6.03 -15.88
C ASN A 121 -12.07 -7.21 -15.22
N THR A 122 -12.24 -7.17 -13.89
CA THR A 122 -13.13 -8.07 -13.15
C THR A 122 -14.40 -7.33 -12.73
N GLN A 123 -15.52 -8.05 -12.61
CA GLN A 123 -16.82 -7.51 -12.17
C GLN A 123 -17.25 -6.22 -12.93
N GLY A 124 -16.83 -6.08 -14.21
CA GLY A 124 -17.12 -4.90 -15.02
C GLY A 124 -16.36 -3.64 -14.66
N LYS A 125 -15.35 -3.73 -13.79
CA LYS A 125 -14.48 -2.63 -13.37
C LYS A 125 -13.17 -2.66 -14.16
N ARG A 126 -12.83 -1.55 -14.81
CA ARG A 126 -11.60 -1.47 -15.62
C ARG A 126 -10.33 -1.47 -14.79
N ARG A 127 -10.38 -0.84 -13.59
CA ARG A 127 -9.25 -0.70 -12.66
C ARG A 127 -9.71 -0.82 -11.22
N THR A 128 -8.78 -1.03 -10.32
CA THR A 128 -9.02 -0.99 -8.86
C THR A 128 -9.76 0.28 -8.43
N THR A 129 -9.41 1.43 -8.99
CA THR A 129 -10.01 2.74 -8.65
C THR A 129 -11.48 2.89 -9.07
N ASP A 130 -11.99 1.98 -9.88
CA ASP A 130 -13.40 1.99 -10.32
C ASP A 130 -14.31 1.22 -9.35
N PHE A 131 -13.76 0.52 -8.38
CA PHE A 131 -14.55 -0.12 -7.33
C PHE A 131 -15.15 0.91 -6.39
N GLU A 132 -16.35 0.66 -5.90
CA GLU A 132 -17.15 1.61 -5.11
C GLU A 132 -16.50 2.02 -3.79
N ASN A 133 -15.73 1.11 -3.21
CA ASN A 133 -15.01 1.32 -1.96
C ASN A 133 -13.92 0.24 -1.78
N PRO A 134 -13.00 0.42 -0.80
CA PRO A 134 -11.93 -0.55 -0.56
C PRO A 134 -12.40 -1.95 -0.15
N ASP A 135 -13.59 -2.10 0.41
CA ASP A 135 -14.14 -3.42 0.78
C ASP A 135 -14.58 -4.20 -0.46
N ALA A 136 -15.20 -3.53 -1.45
CA ALA A 136 -15.54 -4.15 -2.73
C ALA A 136 -14.29 -4.61 -3.49
N ALA A 137 -13.23 -3.81 -3.49
CA ALA A 137 -11.94 -4.21 -4.08
C ALA A 137 -11.33 -5.42 -3.34
N ARG A 138 -11.39 -5.42 -1.99
CA ARG A 138 -10.94 -6.56 -1.18
C ARG A 138 -11.69 -7.84 -1.52
N ASP A 139 -13.00 -7.76 -1.60
CA ASP A 139 -13.84 -8.94 -1.90
C ASP A 139 -13.53 -9.48 -3.30
N ALA A 140 -13.26 -8.60 -4.28
CA ALA A 140 -12.82 -8.99 -5.60
C ALA A 140 -11.45 -9.71 -5.58
N ILE A 141 -10.50 -9.23 -4.77
CA ILE A 141 -9.18 -9.85 -4.61
C ILE A 141 -9.28 -11.26 -4.03
N TYR A 142 -10.08 -11.44 -2.98
CA TYR A 142 -10.25 -12.76 -2.37
C TYR A 142 -11.09 -13.74 -3.21
N ALA A 143 -11.76 -13.25 -4.25
CA ALA A 143 -12.45 -14.07 -5.24
C ALA A 143 -11.58 -14.45 -6.45
N LEU A 144 -10.32 -13.96 -6.53
CA LEU A 144 -9.42 -14.31 -7.63
C LEU A 144 -9.03 -15.78 -7.59
N ASP A 145 -9.00 -16.39 -8.76
CA ASP A 145 -8.43 -17.71 -8.97
C ASP A 145 -6.88 -17.63 -8.79
N PRO A 146 -6.27 -18.45 -7.93
CA PRO A 146 -4.82 -18.47 -7.75
C PRO A 146 -4.02 -18.77 -9.02
N GLU A 147 -4.55 -19.59 -9.93
CA GLU A 147 -3.93 -19.89 -11.22
C GLU A 147 -3.94 -18.67 -12.13
N GLN A 148 -5.05 -17.93 -12.15
CA GLN A 148 -5.14 -16.65 -12.86
C GLN A 148 -4.12 -15.62 -12.32
N VAL A 149 -3.99 -15.50 -11.01
CA VAL A 149 -3.00 -14.59 -10.39
C VAL A 149 -1.59 -14.94 -10.85
N THR A 150 -1.24 -16.22 -10.87
CA THR A 150 0.07 -16.68 -11.35
C THR A 150 0.27 -16.34 -12.82
N ALA A 151 -0.72 -16.61 -13.67
CA ALA A 151 -0.66 -16.34 -15.10
C ALA A 151 -0.58 -14.81 -15.40
N ASP A 152 -1.34 -13.97 -14.68
CA ASP A 152 -1.25 -12.51 -14.79
C ASP A 152 0.17 -12.03 -14.42
N LEU A 153 0.78 -12.59 -13.36
CA LEU A 153 2.15 -12.27 -12.94
C LEU A 153 3.20 -12.75 -13.96
N ASP A 154 3.02 -13.92 -14.59
CA ASP A 154 3.91 -14.41 -15.64
C ASP A 154 3.91 -13.49 -16.86
N VAL A 155 2.73 -12.99 -17.25
CA VAL A 155 2.63 -12.01 -18.35
C VAL A 155 3.33 -10.70 -17.97
N ALA A 156 3.12 -10.21 -16.75
CA ALA A 156 3.78 -9.00 -16.27
C ALA A 156 5.31 -9.18 -16.18
N PHE A 157 5.77 -10.36 -15.75
CA PHE A 157 7.18 -10.72 -15.69
C PHE A 157 7.82 -10.70 -17.08
N ASN A 158 7.23 -11.37 -18.05
CA ASN A 158 7.77 -11.41 -19.42
C ASN A 158 7.76 -10.01 -20.04
N TYR A 159 6.68 -9.25 -19.87
CA TYR A 159 6.57 -7.90 -20.38
C TYR A 159 7.72 -7.01 -19.87
N ILE A 160 7.94 -6.97 -18.55
CA ILE A 160 8.94 -6.07 -17.98
C ILE A 160 10.36 -6.57 -18.18
N LYS A 161 10.56 -7.89 -18.26
CA LYS A 161 11.86 -8.51 -18.55
C LYS A 161 12.35 -8.19 -19.96
N GLU A 162 11.42 -8.12 -20.93
CA GLU A 162 11.72 -7.89 -22.36
C GLU A 162 11.73 -6.38 -22.71
N ASP A 163 11.34 -5.50 -21.77
CA ASP A 163 11.41 -4.04 -22.00
C ASP A 163 12.84 -3.59 -22.27
N SER A 164 13.01 -2.67 -23.23
CA SER A 164 14.34 -2.15 -23.61
C SER A 164 15.05 -1.39 -22.49
N ALA A 165 14.32 -0.89 -21.50
CA ALA A 165 14.86 -0.26 -20.28
C ALA A 165 15.21 -1.27 -19.18
N SER A 166 14.97 -2.59 -19.40
CA SER A 166 15.27 -3.65 -18.47
C SER A 166 16.62 -4.30 -18.75
N THR A 167 17.37 -4.69 -17.70
CA THR A 167 18.54 -5.58 -17.82
C THR A 167 18.14 -7.04 -18.00
N GLY A 168 16.84 -7.37 -17.87
CA GLY A 168 16.32 -8.73 -17.82
C GLY A 168 16.34 -9.37 -16.42
N GLU A 169 16.95 -8.72 -15.42
CA GLU A 169 16.85 -9.13 -14.01
C GLU A 169 15.57 -8.58 -13.40
N VAL A 170 14.69 -9.45 -12.90
CA VAL A 170 13.39 -9.09 -12.35
C VAL A 170 13.26 -9.58 -10.91
N ALA A 171 13.08 -8.66 -9.97
CA ALA A 171 12.72 -8.94 -8.59
C ALA A 171 11.20 -8.79 -8.38
N VAL A 172 10.68 -9.39 -7.30
CA VAL A 172 9.27 -9.28 -6.95
C VAL A 172 9.14 -8.74 -5.52
N VAL A 173 8.32 -7.73 -5.34
CA VAL A 173 8.01 -7.11 -4.05
C VAL A 173 6.49 -7.14 -3.86
N GLY A 174 6.01 -7.64 -2.72
CA GLY A 174 4.56 -7.64 -2.46
C GLY A 174 4.22 -7.41 -1.01
N PHE A 175 3.00 -6.92 -0.79
CA PHE A 175 2.54 -6.41 0.49
C PHE A 175 1.27 -7.12 0.96
N CYS A 176 1.17 -7.52 2.23
CA CYS A 176 -0.01 -8.16 2.80
C CYS A 176 -0.42 -9.40 2.00
N TRP A 177 -1.61 -9.38 1.39
CA TRP A 177 -2.04 -10.40 0.43
C TRP A 177 -1.01 -10.57 -0.70
N GLY A 178 -0.53 -9.45 -1.28
CA GLY A 178 0.53 -9.47 -2.30
C GLY A 178 1.85 -10.01 -1.79
N GLY A 179 2.17 -9.85 -0.50
CA GLY A 179 3.33 -10.49 0.11
C GLY A 179 3.22 -12.02 0.10
N SER A 180 2.03 -12.55 0.42
CA SER A 180 1.78 -14.01 0.30
C SER A 180 1.81 -14.47 -1.16
N GLN A 181 1.32 -13.65 -2.11
CA GLN A 181 1.44 -13.96 -3.55
C GLN A 181 2.89 -13.93 -4.02
N THR A 182 3.73 -13.02 -3.49
CA THR A 182 5.17 -12.98 -3.79
C THR A 182 5.86 -14.28 -3.40
N PHE A 183 5.55 -14.84 -2.25
CA PHE A 183 6.09 -16.12 -1.83
C PHE A 183 5.61 -17.26 -2.75
N LYS A 184 4.31 -17.29 -3.08
CA LYS A 184 3.75 -18.27 -4.03
C LYS A 184 4.36 -18.14 -5.41
N TYR A 185 4.55 -16.89 -5.87
CA TYR A 185 5.13 -16.65 -7.19
C TYR A 185 6.58 -17.11 -7.27
N ALA A 186 7.38 -16.99 -6.20
CA ALA A 186 8.72 -17.54 -6.15
C ALA A 186 8.77 -19.08 -6.24
N ILE A 187 7.67 -19.77 -5.89
CA ILE A 187 7.51 -21.20 -6.11
C ILE A 187 7.23 -21.51 -7.59
N ASN A 188 6.44 -20.67 -8.25
CA ASN A 188 5.97 -20.91 -9.61
C ASN A 188 6.93 -20.40 -10.69
N ASN A 189 7.71 -19.35 -10.40
CA ASN A 189 8.68 -18.77 -11.34
C ASN A 189 10.10 -18.85 -10.80
N GLN A 190 10.94 -19.66 -11.43
CA GLN A 190 12.34 -19.87 -11.05
C GLN A 190 13.30 -18.83 -11.64
N GLU A 191 12.82 -17.92 -12.49
CA GLU A 191 13.65 -16.93 -13.18
C GLU A 191 13.71 -15.58 -12.45
N ILE A 192 12.90 -15.36 -11.40
CA ILE A 192 13.00 -14.13 -10.61
C ILE A 192 14.34 -14.06 -9.89
N SER A 193 14.91 -12.86 -9.78
CA SER A 193 16.21 -12.64 -9.14
C SER A 193 16.13 -12.63 -7.62
N SER A 194 15.03 -12.16 -7.04
CA SER A 194 14.74 -12.17 -5.60
C SER A 194 13.25 -11.94 -5.34
N ALA A 195 12.78 -12.33 -4.15
CA ALA A 195 11.41 -12.11 -3.69
C ALA A 195 11.41 -11.41 -2.33
N HIS A 196 10.66 -10.31 -2.22
CA HIS A 196 10.58 -9.46 -1.03
C HIS A 196 9.16 -9.47 -0.49
N VAL A 197 8.97 -10.15 0.65
CA VAL A 197 7.68 -10.44 1.27
C VAL A 197 7.44 -9.47 2.43
N PHE A 198 6.60 -8.46 2.23
CA PHE A 198 6.21 -7.55 3.29
C PHE A 198 4.93 -8.04 3.96
N TYR A 199 5.02 -8.37 5.25
CA TYR A 199 3.90 -8.81 6.11
C TYR A 199 2.92 -9.77 5.41
N GLY A 200 3.45 -10.66 4.58
CA GLY A 200 2.75 -11.76 3.93
C GLY A 200 3.03 -13.09 4.62
N THR A 201 2.10 -14.03 4.54
CA THR A 201 2.29 -15.38 5.06
C THR A 201 3.12 -16.24 4.10
N GLY A 202 3.90 -17.17 4.64
CA GLY A 202 4.60 -18.16 3.84
C GLY A 202 3.68 -19.26 3.31
N PRO A 203 4.24 -20.21 2.52
CA PRO A 203 3.49 -21.35 1.99
C PRO A 203 3.11 -22.33 3.11
N GLU A 204 2.01 -23.06 2.88
CA GLU A 204 1.51 -24.06 3.83
C GLU A 204 2.12 -25.44 3.59
N GLU A 205 2.64 -25.72 2.36
CA GLU A 205 3.13 -27.02 1.97
C GLU A 205 4.64 -27.00 1.65
N ALA A 206 5.39 -27.85 2.34
CA ALA A 206 6.84 -27.98 2.15
C ALA A 206 7.23 -28.50 0.75
N SER A 207 6.40 -29.35 0.13
CA SER A 207 6.68 -29.94 -1.18
C SER A 207 6.87 -28.91 -2.29
N ALA A 208 6.19 -27.77 -2.19
CA ALA A 208 6.26 -26.68 -3.16
C ALA A 208 7.58 -25.89 -3.08
N ILE A 209 8.21 -25.84 -1.91
CA ILE A 209 9.41 -25.03 -1.65
C ILE A 209 10.64 -25.52 -2.43
N ALA A 210 10.70 -26.79 -2.78
CA ALA A 210 11.79 -27.35 -3.59
C ALA A 210 12.00 -26.60 -4.92
N ASN A 211 10.95 -26.01 -5.48
CA ASN A 211 10.99 -25.26 -6.74
C ASN A 211 11.55 -23.84 -6.62
N ILE A 212 11.66 -23.29 -5.41
CA ILE A 212 12.19 -21.94 -5.22
C ILE A 212 13.66 -21.90 -5.62
N SER A 213 14.02 -21.01 -6.52
CA SER A 213 15.40 -20.74 -6.92
C SER A 213 15.93 -19.43 -6.36
N ALA A 214 15.09 -18.42 -6.25
CA ALA A 214 15.44 -17.09 -5.79
C ALA A 214 15.56 -17.01 -4.24
N PRO A 215 16.41 -16.13 -3.71
CA PRO A 215 16.37 -15.80 -2.29
C PRO A 215 15.08 -15.10 -1.91
N ILE A 216 14.53 -15.44 -0.75
CA ILE A 216 13.34 -14.82 -0.17
C ILE A 216 13.75 -13.93 1.00
N TYR A 217 13.25 -12.71 1.00
CA TYR A 217 13.48 -11.72 2.05
C TYR A 217 12.16 -11.28 2.69
N GLY A 218 11.99 -11.56 4.00
CA GLY A 218 10.80 -11.21 4.76
C GLY A 218 10.97 -9.90 5.53
N TYR A 219 9.87 -9.13 5.66
CA TYR A 219 9.79 -7.86 6.37
C TYR A 219 8.50 -7.84 7.20
N TYR A 220 8.60 -7.96 8.53
CA TYR A 220 7.48 -8.25 9.42
C TYR A 220 7.35 -7.23 10.53
N GLY A 221 6.12 -6.80 10.82
CA GLY A 221 5.84 -5.95 11.99
C GLY A 221 5.80 -6.78 13.27
N GLY A 222 6.44 -6.29 14.34
CA GLY A 222 6.49 -7.01 15.62
C GLY A 222 5.12 -7.28 16.25
N ASP A 223 4.17 -6.37 16.02
CA ASP A 223 2.81 -6.46 16.56
C ASP A 223 1.82 -7.20 15.61
N ASP A 224 2.31 -7.76 14.50
CA ASP A 224 1.49 -8.56 13.57
C ASP A 224 1.50 -10.06 13.92
N ASN A 225 0.89 -10.42 15.05
CA ASN A 225 0.88 -11.79 15.54
C ASN A 225 0.31 -12.80 14.54
N ARG A 226 -0.66 -12.39 13.70
CA ARG A 226 -1.29 -13.26 12.71
C ARG A 226 -0.28 -13.72 11.65
N VAL A 227 0.50 -12.82 11.11
CA VAL A 227 1.51 -13.15 10.11
C VAL A 227 2.74 -13.79 10.76
N ASN A 228 3.19 -13.25 11.89
CA ASN A 228 4.39 -13.71 12.58
C ASN A 228 4.28 -15.18 13.03
N SER A 229 3.07 -15.67 13.34
CA SER A 229 2.85 -17.09 13.67
C SER A 229 3.18 -18.05 12.53
N THR A 230 3.36 -17.58 11.29
CA THR A 230 3.70 -18.40 10.11
C THR A 230 5.21 -18.42 9.81
N ILE A 231 6.00 -17.53 10.42
CA ILE A 231 7.41 -17.33 10.09
C ILE A 231 8.25 -18.57 10.41
N GLU A 232 8.12 -19.10 11.63
CA GLU A 232 8.91 -20.26 12.09
C GLU A 232 8.69 -21.49 11.19
N ALA A 233 7.43 -21.75 10.82
CA ALA A 233 7.12 -22.85 9.91
C ALA A 233 7.73 -22.64 8.52
N SER A 234 7.66 -21.41 7.99
CA SER A 234 8.25 -21.07 6.69
C SER A 234 9.77 -21.17 6.73
N GLU A 235 10.41 -20.67 7.79
CA GLU A 235 11.86 -20.74 7.99
C GLU A 235 12.33 -22.19 8.01
N LYS A 236 11.67 -23.04 8.82
CA LYS A 236 12.00 -24.46 8.87
C LYS A 236 11.87 -25.15 7.52
N MET A 237 10.78 -24.93 6.80
CA MET A 237 10.57 -25.54 5.48
C MET A 237 11.64 -25.09 4.47
N MET A 238 12.02 -23.80 4.49
CA MET A 238 13.06 -23.26 3.60
C MET A 238 14.44 -23.82 3.96
N GLU A 239 14.76 -23.93 5.26
CA GLU A 239 16.02 -24.53 5.74
C GLU A 239 16.11 -26.01 5.36
N ASP A 240 15.06 -26.80 5.63
CA ASP A 240 14.99 -28.23 5.28
C ASP A 240 15.17 -28.44 3.76
N ALA A 241 14.74 -27.51 2.94
CA ALA A 241 14.91 -27.56 1.47
C ALA A 241 16.22 -26.93 0.98
N GLY A 242 17.07 -26.41 1.87
CA GLY A 242 18.34 -25.75 1.51
C GLY A 242 18.15 -24.44 0.76
N LYS A 243 17.03 -23.74 0.97
CA LYS A 243 16.68 -22.48 0.31
C LYS A 243 17.02 -21.27 1.18
N THR A 244 17.28 -20.14 0.54
CA THR A 244 17.58 -18.89 1.26
C THR A 244 16.29 -18.20 1.69
N TYR A 245 16.10 -18.08 3.00
CA TYR A 245 15.06 -17.23 3.61
C TYR A 245 15.69 -16.39 4.71
N LYS A 246 15.63 -15.06 4.57
CA LYS A 246 16.15 -14.11 5.56
C LYS A 246 15.08 -13.06 5.85
N TYR A 247 14.78 -12.84 7.10
CA TYR A 247 13.74 -11.89 7.47
C TYR A 247 14.21 -10.94 8.59
N GLU A 248 13.51 -9.83 8.73
CA GLU A 248 13.60 -8.91 9.85
C GLU A 248 12.21 -8.68 10.44
N ILE A 249 12.14 -8.63 11.77
CA ILE A 249 10.96 -8.26 12.53
C ILE A 249 11.21 -6.88 13.13
N TYR A 250 10.35 -5.92 12.80
CA TYR A 250 10.44 -4.54 13.25
C TYR A 250 9.58 -4.37 14.50
N GLU A 251 10.22 -4.31 15.67
CA GLU A 251 9.56 -4.25 16.97
C GLU A 251 8.58 -3.08 17.07
N GLY A 252 7.38 -3.33 17.61
CA GLY A 252 6.31 -2.35 17.81
C GLY A 252 5.63 -1.87 16.52
N ALA A 253 6.09 -2.30 15.35
CA ALA A 253 5.41 -1.98 14.11
C ALA A 253 4.21 -2.91 13.88
N GLY A 254 3.11 -2.36 13.41
CA GLY A 254 1.91 -3.12 13.07
C GLY A 254 1.92 -3.69 11.65
N HIS A 255 0.85 -4.41 11.30
CA HIS A 255 0.57 -4.81 9.92
C HIS A 255 0.50 -3.59 9.01
N ALA A 256 0.97 -3.71 7.77
CA ALA A 256 1.00 -2.63 6.77
C ALA A 256 1.85 -1.40 7.16
N PHE A 257 2.92 -1.60 7.96
CA PHE A 257 3.79 -0.52 8.40
C PHE A 257 4.47 0.25 7.24
N MET A 258 4.62 -0.35 6.06
CA MET A 258 5.14 0.37 4.89
C MET A 258 4.18 1.47 4.43
N ARG A 259 2.88 1.22 4.47
CA ARG A 259 1.86 2.22 4.13
C ARG A 259 1.61 3.19 5.28
N SER A 260 1.38 2.69 6.49
CA SER A 260 1.12 3.54 7.65
C SER A 260 2.33 4.35 8.09
N GLY A 261 3.54 3.83 7.90
CA GLY A 261 4.78 4.53 8.22
C GLY A 261 5.17 5.63 7.21
N HIS A 262 4.59 5.59 6.01
CA HIS A 262 4.75 6.64 5.00
C HIS A 262 3.97 7.92 5.37
N GLN A 263 2.88 7.77 6.13
CA GLN A 263 2.02 8.91 6.48
C GLN A 263 2.77 9.92 7.37
N PRO A 264 2.57 11.23 7.18
CA PRO A 264 3.23 12.27 7.98
C PRO A 264 2.98 12.15 9.49
N GLU A 265 1.80 11.66 9.87
CA GLU A 265 1.38 11.45 11.27
C GLU A 265 1.58 10.00 11.72
N ALA A 266 2.47 9.27 11.02
CA ALA A 266 2.76 7.88 11.35
C ALA A 266 3.21 7.73 12.80
N GLU A 267 2.69 6.72 13.47
CA GLU A 267 3.22 6.32 14.77
C GLU A 267 4.70 5.96 14.65
N LYS A 268 5.48 6.37 15.65
CA LYS A 268 6.94 6.24 15.63
C LYS A 268 7.44 4.83 15.27
N PRO A 269 6.88 3.72 15.82
CA PRO A 269 7.33 2.38 15.44
C PRO A 269 7.12 2.06 13.97
N ASN A 270 5.96 2.44 13.41
CA ASN A 270 5.66 2.22 11.99
C ASN A 270 6.58 3.05 11.08
N LYS A 271 6.87 4.30 11.46
CA LYS A 271 7.78 5.15 10.69
C LYS A 271 9.20 4.61 10.70
N GLU A 272 9.72 4.21 11.86
CA GLU A 272 11.06 3.62 11.98
C GLU A 272 11.16 2.30 11.20
N ALA A 273 10.12 1.47 11.25
CA ALA A 273 10.04 0.24 10.49
C ALA A 273 10.04 0.50 8.97
N HIS A 274 9.21 1.45 8.51
CA HIS A 274 9.18 1.90 7.12
C HIS A 274 10.58 2.31 6.65
N ASP A 275 11.24 3.21 7.36
CA ASP A 275 12.54 3.76 6.95
C ASP A 275 13.62 2.67 6.90
N LYS A 276 13.66 1.77 7.89
CA LYS A 276 14.60 0.64 7.95
C LYS A 276 14.33 -0.40 6.85
N ALA A 277 13.06 -0.76 6.65
CA ALA A 277 12.66 -1.73 5.65
C ALA A 277 12.89 -1.20 4.23
N TRP A 278 12.60 0.08 3.98
CA TRP A 278 12.90 0.74 2.72
C TRP A 278 14.39 0.74 2.41
N LYS A 279 15.22 1.06 3.39
CA LYS A 279 16.68 0.97 3.24
C LYS A 279 17.13 -0.44 2.92
N ARG A 280 16.67 -1.44 3.70
CA ARG A 280 17.02 -2.85 3.52
C ARG A 280 16.58 -3.36 2.14
N LEU A 281 15.39 -3.00 1.67
CA LEU A 281 14.90 -3.36 0.34
C LEU A 281 15.86 -2.86 -0.73
N LYS A 282 16.21 -1.57 -0.70
CA LYS A 282 17.15 -0.99 -1.68
C LYS A 282 18.55 -1.61 -1.62
N ASP A 283 19.03 -2.00 -0.44
CA ASP A 283 20.33 -2.66 -0.30
C ASP A 283 20.33 -4.09 -0.86
N LEU A 284 19.19 -4.79 -0.81
CA LEU A 284 19.05 -6.15 -1.32
C LEU A 284 18.65 -6.25 -2.81
N LEU A 285 18.12 -5.17 -3.38
CA LEU A 285 17.80 -5.07 -4.80
C LEU A 285 19.03 -4.72 -5.67
N LYS A 286 20.10 -4.18 -5.08
CA LYS A 286 21.37 -3.89 -5.78
C LYS A 286 22.01 -5.16 -6.32
#